data_2008a40b4770c1d8cde1b0596846f55e
#
_entry.id   2008a40b4770c1d8cde1b0596846f55e
#
_cell.length_a   1.000
_cell.length_b   1.000
_cell.length_c   1.000
_cell.angle_alpha   90.00
_cell.angle_beta   90.00
_cell.angle_gamma   90.00
#
_symmetry.space_group_name_H-M   'P 1'
#
loop_
_entity.id
_entity.type
_entity.pdbx_description
1 polymer ?
#
loop_
_entity_poly.entity_id
_entity_poly.type
_entity_poly.pdbx_seq_one_letter_code
_entity_poly.pdbx_strand_id
1 'polypeptide(L)'
;MYTYVIIDDEPLIRRGTKKKLESLSHLLTCCGEASDGREGLELVRQLKPDIVILDMQMPVMAGTELLPALSEEFPSTALIVISGFQNFDYMKQAISSKVIDYILKTIQQR
;
A
#
# COMPACT_ATOMS: atom_id res chain seq x y z
N MET A 1 -10.74 -1.26 16.16
CA MET A 1 -9.42 -1.55 15.61
C MET A 1 -9.50 -1.62 14.10
N TYR A 2 -8.55 -0.99 13.42
CA TYR A 2 -8.48 -1.00 11.95
C TYR A 2 -7.51 -2.07 11.47
N THR A 3 -7.80 -2.65 10.30
CA THR A 3 -6.92 -3.64 9.69
C THR A 3 -6.19 -3.03 8.50
N TYR A 4 -4.97 -3.47 8.25
CA TYR A 4 -4.22 -3.03 7.08
C TYR A 4 -3.52 -4.18 6.39
N VAL A 5 -3.31 -4.01 5.08
CA VAL A 5 -2.56 -4.94 4.23
C VAL A 5 -1.38 -4.17 3.64
N ILE A 6 -0.22 -4.82 3.55
CA ILE A 6 0.96 -4.25 2.91
C ILE A 6 1.23 -4.99 1.61
N ILE A 7 1.37 -4.25 0.52
CA ILE A 7 1.66 -4.81 -0.79
C ILE A 7 2.98 -4.19 -1.29
N ASP A 8 4.06 -4.96 -1.23
CA ASP A 8 5.40 -4.51 -1.60
C ASP A 8 6.24 -5.75 -1.93
N ASP A 9 7.00 -5.72 -3.01
CA ASP A 9 7.82 -6.85 -3.42
C ASP A 9 9.09 -7.03 -2.57
N GLU A 10 9.43 -6.05 -1.75
CA GLU A 10 10.62 -6.10 -0.91
C GLU A 10 10.27 -6.52 0.51
N PRO A 11 10.67 -7.74 0.94
CA PRO A 11 10.34 -8.22 2.29
C PRO A 11 10.85 -7.32 3.41
N LEU A 12 12.02 -6.70 3.21
CA LEU A 12 12.58 -5.80 4.21
C LEU A 12 11.76 -4.53 4.40
N ILE A 13 11.18 -4.04 3.30
CA ILE A 13 10.31 -2.87 3.37
C ILE A 13 9.02 -3.22 4.10
N ARG A 14 8.43 -4.39 3.79
CA ARG A 14 7.23 -4.83 4.49
C ARG A 14 7.49 -4.97 5.99
N ARG A 15 8.61 -5.59 6.35
CA ARG A 15 9.00 -5.76 7.76
C ARG A 15 9.21 -4.43 8.45
N GLY A 16 9.92 -3.52 7.79
CA GLY A 16 10.18 -2.19 8.34
C GLY A 16 8.91 -1.37 8.57
N THR A 17 7.97 -1.47 7.61
CA THR A 17 6.70 -0.77 7.72
C THR A 17 5.89 -1.31 8.91
N LYS A 18 5.81 -2.63 9.05
CA LYS A 18 5.11 -3.24 10.18
C LYS A 18 5.73 -2.82 11.51
N LYS A 19 7.06 -2.80 11.56
CA LYS A 19 7.76 -2.41 12.78
C LYS A 19 7.46 -0.98 13.16
N LYS A 20 7.41 -0.07 12.20
CA LYS A 20 7.08 1.33 12.45
C LYS A 20 5.65 1.49 12.98
N LEU A 21 4.76 0.60 12.57
CA LEU A 21 3.36 0.67 12.98
C LEU A 21 3.09 -0.06 14.30
N GLU A 22 4.09 -0.73 14.86
CA GLU A 22 3.92 -1.42 16.15
C GLU A 22 3.51 -0.48 17.28
N SER A 23 3.97 0.76 17.25
CA SER A 23 3.59 1.75 18.26
C SER A 23 2.10 2.07 18.22
N LEU A 24 1.43 1.73 17.12
CA LEU A 24 0.00 1.94 16.94
C LEU A 24 -0.78 0.62 17.01
N SER A 25 -0.19 -0.43 17.58
CA SER A 25 -0.80 -1.76 17.61
C SER A 25 -2.14 -1.80 18.35
N HIS A 26 -2.41 -0.80 19.19
CA HIS A 26 -3.69 -0.68 19.85
C HIS A 26 -4.79 -0.15 18.91
N LEU A 27 -4.42 0.37 17.74
CA LEU A 27 -5.35 0.90 16.75
C LEU A 27 -5.34 0.11 15.44
N LEU A 28 -4.19 -0.47 15.08
CA LEU A 28 -3.95 -1.08 13.78
C LEU A 28 -3.47 -2.51 13.91
N THR A 29 -3.96 -3.38 13.06
CA THR A 29 -3.51 -4.77 12.98
C THR A 29 -3.23 -5.11 11.52
N CYS A 30 -2.03 -5.67 11.26
CA CYS A 30 -1.71 -6.18 9.92
C CYS A 30 -2.45 -7.48 9.71
N CYS A 31 -3.35 -7.52 8.74
CA CYS A 31 -4.11 -8.73 8.44
C CYS A 31 -3.55 -9.51 7.26
N GLY A 32 -2.58 -8.98 6.54
CA GLY A 32 -1.96 -9.70 5.44
C GLY A 32 -0.88 -8.91 4.73
N GLU A 33 -0.07 -9.63 3.95
CA GLU A 33 1.00 -9.06 3.14
C GLU A 33 0.98 -9.72 1.77
N ALA A 34 1.36 -8.97 0.74
CA ALA A 34 1.49 -9.47 -0.61
C ALA A 34 2.78 -8.95 -1.24
N SER A 35 3.36 -9.74 -2.13
CA SER A 35 4.63 -9.40 -2.78
C SER A 35 4.47 -8.87 -4.21
N ASP A 36 3.27 -8.84 -4.74
CA ASP A 36 2.99 -8.23 -6.04
C ASP A 36 1.55 -7.73 -6.07
N GLY A 37 1.22 -6.97 -7.12
CA GLY A 37 -0.07 -6.34 -7.21
C GLY A 37 -1.23 -7.30 -7.41
N ARG A 38 -1.02 -8.40 -8.14
CA ARG A 38 -2.08 -9.37 -8.37
C ARG A 38 -2.44 -10.10 -7.08
N GLU A 39 -1.41 -10.57 -6.37
CA GLU A 39 -1.60 -11.20 -5.06
C GLU A 39 -2.27 -10.23 -4.11
N GLY A 40 -1.82 -8.96 -4.14
CA GLY A 40 -2.39 -7.91 -3.31
C GLY A 40 -3.86 -7.68 -3.57
N LEU A 41 -4.25 -7.60 -4.84
CA LEU A 41 -5.65 -7.38 -5.20
C LEU A 41 -6.55 -8.51 -4.70
N GLU A 42 -6.10 -9.76 -4.87
CA GLU A 42 -6.85 -10.90 -4.38
C GLU A 42 -6.95 -10.91 -2.86
N LEU A 43 -5.86 -10.55 -2.20
CA LEU A 43 -5.82 -10.49 -0.74
C LEU A 43 -6.81 -9.43 -0.22
N VAL A 44 -6.86 -8.27 -0.85
CA VAL A 44 -7.80 -7.22 -0.47
C VAL A 44 -9.25 -7.66 -0.69
N ARG A 45 -9.50 -8.39 -1.76
CA ARG A 45 -10.85 -8.93 -2.02
C ARG A 45 -11.29 -9.92 -0.95
N GLN A 46 -10.36 -10.73 -0.44
CA GLN A 46 -10.64 -11.72 0.60
C GLN A 46 -10.81 -11.08 1.98
N LEU A 47 -9.88 -10.21 2.34
CA LEU A 47 -9.80 -9.69 3.70
C LEU A 47 -10.56 -8.39 3.92
N LYS A 48 -10.78 -7.62 2.85
CA LYS A 48 -11.46 -6.33 2.90
C LYS A 48 -10.92 -5.44 4.02
N PRO A 49 -9.60 -5.14 3.98
CA PRO A 49 -8.98 -4.34 5.02
C PRO A 49 -9.47 -2.89 5.00
N ASP A 50 -9.27 -2.20 6.10
CA ASP A 50 -9.60 -0.78 6.18
C ASP A 50 -8.57 0.08 5.45
N ILE A 51 -7.31 -0.37 5.44
CA ILE A 51 -6.19 0.39 4.89
C ILE A 51 -5.35 -0.53 4.00
N VAL A 52 -4.90 -0.01 2.86
CA VAL A 52 -3.92 -0.69 2.01
C VAL A 52 -2.71 0.21 1.87
N ILE A 53 -1.53 -0.34 2.20
CA ILE A 53 -0.25 0.33 2.03
C ILE A 53 0.43 -0.37 0.87
N LEU A 54 0.73 0.34 -0.20
CA LEU A 54 1.25 -0.27 -1.42
C LEU A 54 2.42 0.49 -2.03
N ASP A 55 3.26 -0.26 -2.74
CA ASP A 55 4.36 0.27 -3.52
C ASP A 55 3.89 0.47 -4.97
N MET A 56 4.40 1.51 -5.63
CA MET A 56 4.06 1.76 -7.03
C MET A 56 4.84 0.90 -8.00
N GLN A 57 6.03 0.44 -7.60
CA GLN A 57 6.89 -0.39 -8.46
C GLN A 57 6.93 -1.82 -7.96
N MET A 58 6.24 -2.69 -8.65
CA MET A 58 6.19 -4.11 -8.31
C MET A 58 6.11 -4.95 -9.58
N PRO A 59 6.62 -6.21 -9.54
CA PRO A 59 6.43 -7.13 -10.66
C PRO A 59 4.97 -7.58 -10.75
N VAL A 60 4.62 -8.19 -11.87
CA VAL A 60 3.33 -8.80 -12.19
C VAL A 60 2.25 -7.73 -12.39
N MET A 61 1.83 -7.06 -11.34
CA MET A 61 0.88 -5.95 -11.45
C MET A 61 1.44 -4.79 -10.64
N ALA A 62 1.89 -3.76 -11.33
CA ALA A 62 2.48 -2.59 -10.69
C ALA A 62 1.41 -1.75 -9.98
N GLY A 63 1.86 -0.86 -9.09
CA GLY A 63 0.96 0.05 -8.40
C GLY A 63 0.16 0.93 -9.35
N THR A 64 0.73 1.24 -10.53
CA THR A 64 0.03 2.02 -11.57
C THR A 64 -1.22 1.32 -12.11
N GLU A 65 -1.25 -0.02 -12.02
CA GLU A 65 -2.43 -0.80 -12.39
C GLU A 65 -3.29 -1.12 -11.18
N LEU A 66 -2.64 -1.37 -10.06
CA LEU A 66 -3.32 -1.78 -8.83
C LEU A 66 -4.15 -0.64 -8.22
N LEU A 67 -3.61 0.59 -8.21
CA LEU A 67 -4.29 1.73 -7.61
C LEU A 67 -5.68 1.98 -8.20
N PRO A 68 -5.82 2.07 -9.54
CA PRO A 68 -7.16 2.27 -10.12
C PRO A 68 -8.11 1.13 -9.79
N ALA A 69 -7.61 -0.11 -9.80
CA ALA A 69 -8.42 -1.28 -9.49
C ALA A 69 -8.94 -1.22 -8.05
N LEU A 70 -8.08 -0.88 -7.10
CA LEU A 70 -8.47 -0.77 -5.70
C LEU A 70 -9.42 0.40 -5.47
N SER A 71 -9.12 1.54 -6.08
CA SER A 71 -9.94 2.73 -5.93
C SER A 71 -11.35 2.52 -6.45
N GLU A 72 -11.47 1.82 -7.58
CA GLU A 72 -12.76 1.55 -8.19
C GLU A 72 -13.54 0.47 -7.45
N GLU A 73 -12.86 -0.63 -7.10
CA GLU A 73 -13.52 -1.78 -6.48
C GLU A 73 -13.78 -1.58 -4.98
N PHE A 74 -12.92 -0.81 -4.31
CA PHE A 74 -13.00 -0.61 -2.85
C PHE A 74 -12.94 0.87 -2.51
N PRO A 75 -13.97 1.65 -2.84
CA PRO A 75 -13.94 3.11 -2.66
C PRO A 75 -13.85 3.57 -1.21
N SER A 76 -14.18 2.70 -0.25
CA SER A 76 -14.13 3.04 1.16
C SER A 76 -12.80 2.68 1.82
N THR A 77 -11.91 1.98 1.12
CA THR A 77 -10.62 1.58 1.65
C THR A 77 -9.63 2.74 1.54
N ALA A 78 -8.93 3.04 2.62
CA ALA A 78 -7.90 4.07 2.61
C ALA A 78 -6.66 3.54 1.90
N LEU A 79 -6.13 4.30 0.95
CA LEU A 79 -4.96 3.91 0.19
C LEU A 79 -3.78 4.79 0.57
N ILE A 80 -2.66 4.17 0.93
CA ILE A 80 -1.42 4.86 1.26
C ILE A 80 -0.33 4.33 0.33
N VAL A 81 0.31 5.22 -0.41
CA VAL A 81 1.35 4.85 -1.36
C VAL A 81 2.73 5.15 -0.79
N ILE A 82 3.62 4.16 -0.88
CA ILE A 82 5.02 4.32 -0.53
C ILE A 82 5.82 4.13 -1.81
N SER A 83 6.68 5.09 -2.15
CA SER A 83 7.47 5.02 -3.37
C SER A 83 8.95 5.20 -3.09
N GLY A 84 9.79 4.47 -3.83
CA GLY A 84 11.25 4.54 -3.68
C GLY A 84 11.86 5.81 -4.22
N PHE A 85 11.16 6.52 -5.10
CA PHE A 85 11.64 7.76 -5.68
C PHE A 85 10.49 8.67 -6.04
N GLN A 86 10.81 9.95 -6.19
CA GLN A 86 9.84 10.95 -6.56
C GLN A 86 9.57 10.84 -8.05
N ASN A 87 8.36 10.42 -8.40
CA ASN A 87 7.94 10.26 -9.78
C ASN A 87 6.65 11.05 -9.97
N PHE A 88 6.70 12.04 -10.85
CA PHE A 88 5.57 12.93 -11.05
C PHE A 88 4.34 12.18 -11.56
N ASP A 89 4.53 11.22 -12.45
CA ASP A 89 3.41 10.46 -13.01
C ASP A 89 2.75 9.59 -11.93
N TYR A 90 3.55 9.01 -11.05
CA TYR A 90 3.02 8.22 -9.93
C TYR A 90 2.21 9.09 -8.98
N MET A 91 2.73 10.26 -8.66
CA MET A 91 2.03 11.19 -7.77
C MET A 91 0.71 11.65 -8.39
N LYS A 92 0.72 11.92 -9.69
CA LYS A 92 -0.47 12.33 -10.42
C LYS A 92 -1.53 11.24 -10.42
N GLN A 93 -1.10 10.00 -10.64
CA GLN A 93 -2.01 8.86 -10.61
C GLN A 93 -2.56 8.63 -9.21
N ALA A 94 -1.73 8.77 -8.19
CA ALA A 94 -2.17 8.63 -6.80
C ALA A 94 -3.29 9.61 -6.47
N ILE A 95 -3.14 10.86 -6.90
CA ILE A 95 -4.16 11.88 -6.70
C ILE A 95 -5.44 11.49 -7.44
N SER A 96 -5.32 11.03 -8.67
CA SER A 96 -6.48 10.60 -9.47
C SER A 96 -7.19 9.41 -8.83
N SER A 97 -6.47 8.56 -8.12
CA SER A 97 -7.03 7.38 -7.45
C SER A 97 -7.49 7.67 -6.02
N LYS A 98 -7.49 8.94 -5.62
CA LYS A 98 -7.96 9.37 -4.30
C LYS A 98 -7.17 8.76 -3.16
N VAL A 99 -5.86 8.66 -3.34
CA VAL A 99 -4.95 8.19 -2.29
C VAL A 99 -4.91 9.24 -1.17
N ILE A 100 -4.95 8.78 0.08
CA ILE A 100 -4.91 9.70 1.22
C ILE A 100 -3.49 10.15 1.56
N ASP A 101 -2.48 9.39 1.14
CA ASP A 101 -1.10 9.76 1.40
C ASP A 101 -0.16 9.14 0.38
N TYR A 102 0.95 9.82 0.13
CA TYR A 102 2.00 9.38 -0.79
C TYR A 102 3.35 9.64 -0.13
N ILE A 103 4.03 8.57 0.27
CA ILE A 103 5.25 8.64 1.05
C ILE A 103 6.44 8.16 0.24
N LEU A 104 7.53 8.93 0.25
CA LEU A 104 8.77 8.55 -0.42
C LEU A 104 9.61 7.65 0.48
N LYS A 105 9.98 6.48 -0.02
CA LYS A 105 10.81 5.52 0.73
C LYS A 105 12.15 6.10 1.14
N THR A 106 12.73 6.94 0.30
CA THR A 106 14.04 7.54 0.57
C THR A 106 14.06 8.36 1.86
N ILE A 107 12.94 8.95 2.24
CA ILE A 107 12.83 9.72 3.47
C ILE A 107 12.88 8.81 4.69
N GLN A 108 12.43 7.59 4.56
CA GLN A 108 12.30 6.65 5.66
C GLN A 108 13.60 5.93 6.00
N GLN A 109 14.60 6.04 5.17
CA GLN A 109 15.88 5.37 5.36
C GLN A 109 16.79 6.09 6.33
N ARG A 110 16.32 7.14 6.93
CA ARG A 110 17.10 7.94 7.87
C ARG A 110 16.85 7.55 9.31
#